data_b56300ef46353e5c50f53a5c5305b402
#
_entry.id   b56300ef46353e5c50f53a5c5305b402
#
_cell.length_a   1.000
_cell.length_b   1.000
_cell.length_c   1.000
_cell.angle_alpha   90.00
_cell.angle_beta   90.00
_cell.angle_gamma   90.00
#
_symmetry.space_group_name_H-M   'P 1'
#
loop_
_entity.id
_entity.type
_entity.pdbx_description
1 polymer ?
#
loop_
_entity_poly.entity_id
_entity_poly.type
_entity_poly.pdbx_seq_one_letter_code
_entity_poly.pdbx_strand_id
1 'polypeptide(L)'
;IGESALELKSGGYIFEGFKKLLNDNNLISENWNGLNILSQNASTVGLLDLKILQDQEEKDSSFFDDLNNKKFKLLYLLGSDNLDLKKDNEFIVYQGSHGDRGAEIADIIFPSATYTEQNGLYENLEGRIQECKKASYPIGDSLEDWKIFNRILKKLGFSDRSSNICL
;
A
#
# COMPACT_ATOMS: atom_id res chain seq x y z
N ILE A 1 -16.65 2.66 11.02
CA ILE A 1 -16.59 1.21 10.75
C ILE A 1 -15.11 0.81 10.78
N GLY A 2 -14.76 -0.30 11.45
CA GLY A 2 -13.42 -0.89 11.34
C GLY A 2 -13.26 -1.64 10.02
N GLU A 3 -12.11 -1.50 9.37
CA GLU A 3 -11.80 -2.13 8.07
C GLU A 3 -11.99 -3.66 8.12
N SER A 4 -11.63 -4.30 9.23
CA SER A 4 -11.81 -5.75 9.43
C SER A 4 -13.26 -6.24 9.29
N ALA A 5 -14.26 -5.37 9.55
CA ALA A 5 -15.66 -5.72 9.30
C ALA A 5 -16.01 -5.74 7.81
N LEU A 6 -15.27 -4.98 6.99
CA LEU A 6 -15.47 -4.89 5.54
C LEU A 6 -14.75 -6.04 4.80
N GLU A 7 -13.75 -6.66 5.40
CA GLU A 7 -13.04 -7.83 4.86
C GLU A 7 -13.86 -9.13 4.96
N LEU A 8 -14.93 -9.13 5.77
CA LEU A 8 -15.82 -10.28 5.87
C LEU A 8 -16.58 -10.50 4.55
N LYS A 9 -17.01 -11.74 4.30
CA LYS A 9 -17.87 -12.06 3.14
C LYS A 9 -19.13 -11.20 3.05
N SER A 10 -19.62 -10.69 4.19
CA SER A 10 -20.74 -9.75 4.30
C SER A 10 -20.32 -8.29 4.28
N GLY A 11 -19.04 -7.97 4.03
CA GLY A 11 -18.51 -6.61 4.13
C GLY A 11 -19.25 -5.59 3.28
N GLY A 12 -19.54 -5.92 2.03
CA GLY A 12 -20.34 -5.06 1.15
C GLY A 12 -21.75 -4.79 1.69
N TYR A 13 -22.41 -5.81 2.23
CA TYR A 13 -23.73 -5.65 2.84
C TYR A 13 -23.68 -4.75 4.09
N ILE A 14 -22.65 -4.92 4.91
CA ILE A 14 -22.40 -4.08 6.10
C ILE A 14 -22.20 -2.63 5.67
N PHE A 15 -21.35 -2.38 4.68
CA PHE A 15 -21.05 -1.03 4.17
C PHE A 15 -22.32 -0.33 3.65
N GLU A 16 -23.08 -0.98 2.77
CA GLU A 16 -24.32 -0.42 2.24
C GLU A 16 -25.39 -0.20 3.31
N GLY A 17 -25.47 -1.10 4.31
CA GLY A 17 -26.36 -0.95 5.46
C GLY A 17 -26.04 0.31 6.29
N PHE A 18 -24.77 0.56 6.59
CA PHE A 18 -24.34 1.76 7.29
C PHE A 18 -24.57 3.02 6.45
N LYS A 19 -24.23 2.99 5.16
CA LYS A 19 -24.45 4.10 4.24
C LYS A 19 -25.91 4.50 4.18
N LYS A 20 -26.82 3.51 4.09
CA LYS A 20 -28.27 3.75 4.15
C LYS A 20 -28.70 4.37 5.48
N LEU A 21 -28.26 3.81 6.60
CA LEU A 21 -28.58 4.32 7.94
C LEU A 21 -28.18 5.79 8.10
N LEU A 22 -26.99 6.16 7.62
CA LEU A 22 -26.47 7.51 7.70
C LEU A 22 -27.25 8.48 6.81
N ASN A 23 -27.62 8.06 5.60
CA ASN A 23 -28.45 8.85 4.69
C ASN A 23 -29.87 9.07 5.24
N ASP A 24 -30.49 8.02 5.76
CA ASP A 24 -31.85 8.08 6.33
C ASP A 24 -31.93 9.01 7.56
N ASN A 25 -30.80 9.25 8.23
CA ASN A 25 -30.68 10.15 9.38
C ASN A 25 -29.99 11.48 9.09
N ASN A 26 -29.74 11.81 7.82
CA ASN A 26 -29.07 13.04 7.37
C ASN A 26 -27.67 13.26 8.02
N LEU A 27 -26.94 12.17 8.25
CA LEU A 27 -25.59 12.21 8.82
C LEU A 27 -24.50 12.31 7.74
N ILE A 28 -24.89 12.35 6.47
CA ILE A 28 -24.01 12.66 5.33
C ILE A 28 -24.60 13.84 4.59
N SER A 29 -23.83 14.91 4.42
CA SER A 29 -24.19 16.13 3.70
C SER A 29 -22.97 16.70 2.97
N GLU A 30 -23.15 17.77 2.19
CA GLU A 30 -22.04 18.45 1.48
C GLU A 30 -20.91 18.90 2.42
N ASN A 31 -21.24 19.26 3.67
CA ASN A 31 -20.30 19.81 4.64
C ASN A 31 -19.96 18.85 5.79
N TRP A 32 -20.55 17.66 5.81
CA TRP A 32 -20.36 16.70 6.89
C TRP A 32 -20.45 15.27 6.38
N ASN A 33 -19.39 14.51 6.61
CA ASN A 33 -19.37 13.07 6.34
C ASN A 33 -19.32 12.30 7.66
N GLY A 34 -20.44 11.76 8.08
CA GLY A 34 -20.56 10.94 9.28
C GLY A 34 -20.03 9.51 9.13
N LEU A 35 -19.55 9.12 7.92
CA LEU A 35 -18.99 7.80 7.67
C LEU A 35 -17.47 7.85 7.72
N ASN A 36 -16.89 7.14 8.68
CA ASN A 36 -15.45 6.95 8.76
C ASN A 36 -15.12 5.45 8.74
N ILE A 37 -14.09 5.08 7.98
CA ILE A 37 -13.54 3.74 7.94
C ILE A 37 -12.18 3.79 8.63
N LEU A 38 -12.06 3.04 9.75
CA LEU A 38 -10.81 2.94 10.49
C LEU A 38 -9.93 1.90 9.81
N SER A 39 -8.94 2.36 9.06
CA SER A 39 -7.98 1.50 8.38
C SER A 39 -7.02 0.83 9.36
N GLN A 40 -6.60 -0.39 9.02
CA GLN A 40 -5.58 -1.13 9.78
C GLN A 40 -4.16 -0.64 9.46
N ASN A 41 -3.96 -0.04 8.28
CA ASN A 41 -2.64 0.40 7.83
C ASN A 41 -2.53 1.92 7.84
N ALA A 42 -1.48 2.43 8.45
CA ALA A 42 -1.23 3.87 8.59
C ALA A 42 -1.05 4.61 7.24
N SER A 43 -0.66 3.91 6.17
CA SER A 43 -0.44 4.49 4.84
C SER A 43 -1.66 4.51 3.94
N THR A 44 -2.77 3.87 4.32
CA THR A 44 -3.93 3.67 3.43
C THR A 44 -4.53 4.99 2.96
N VAL A 45 -4.72 5.96 3.86
CA VAL A 45 -5.33 7.25 3.50
C VAL A 45 -4.46 8.02 2.51
N GLY A 46 -3.16 8.12 2.78
CA GLY A 46 -2.22 8.79 1.87
C GLY A 46 -2.13 8.11 0.50
N LEU A 47 -2.23 6.78 0.42
CA LEU A 47 -2.26 6.06 -0.86
C LEU A 47 -3.53 6.34 -1.66
N LEU A 48 -4.68 6.46 -0.98
CA LEU A 48 -5.95 6.84 -1.62
C LEU A 48 -5.90 8.27 -2.14
N ASP A 49 -5.36 9.19 -1.36
CA ASP A 49 -5.25 10.62 -1.73
C ASP A 49 -4.28 10.83 -2.90
N LEU A 50 -3.20 10.07 -2.94
CA LEU A 50 -2.27 10.03 -4.06
C LEU A 50 -2.84 9.33 -5.30
N LYS A 51 -4.07 8.81 -5.24
CA LYS A 51 -4.77 8.11 -6.33
C LYS A 51 -4.03 6.89 -6.90
N ILE A 52 -3.14 6.29 -6.11
CA ILE A 52 -2.36 5.13 -6.55
C ILE A 52 -3.25 3.90 -6.79
N LEU A 53 -4.41 3.84 -6.13
CA LEU A 53 -5.36 2.73 -6.19
C LEU A 53 -6.57 2.98 -7.11
N GLN A 54 -6.69 4.15 -7.74
CA GLN A 54 -7.91 4.58 -8.43
C GLN A 54 -8.04 4.14 -9.89
N ASP A 55 -6.97 3.72 -10.55
CA ASP A 55 -6.98 3.42 -11.99
C ASP A 55 -7.59 2.06 -12.37
N GLN A 56 -8.42 1.46 -11.51
CA GLN A 56 -9.00 0.13 -11.77
C GLN A 56 -10.41 0.15 -12.38
N GLU A 57 -11.03 1.32 -12.51
CA GLU A 57 -12.43 1.41 -12.96
C GLU A 57 -12.64 1.09 -14.47
N GLU A 58 -11.59 1.07 -15.29
CA GLU A 58 -11.69 0.86 -16.75
C GLU A 58 -11.19 -0.50 -17.23
N LYS A 59 -10.81 -1.43 -16.37
CA LYS A 59 -10.31 -2.74 -16.81
C LYS A 59 -11.38 -3.81 -16.70
N ASP A 60 -11.51 -4.62 -17.74
CA ASP A 60 -12.41 -5.77 -17.84
C ASP A 60 -12.15 -6.88 -16.78
N SER A 61 -11.04 -6.78 -16.04
CA SER A 61 -10.69 -7.73 -14.97
C SER A 61 -10.07 -7.01 -13.79
N SER A 62 -10.37 -7.46 -12.57
CA SER A 62 -9.70 -6.94 -11.39
C SER A 62 -8.22 -7.36 -11.37
N PHE A 63 -7.37 -6.59 -10.68
CA PHE A 63 -5.97 -6.95 -10.47
C PHE A 63 -5.81 -8.37 -9.92
N PHE A 64 -6.67 -8.75 -8.98
CA PHE A 64 -6.64 -10.10 -8.37
C PHE A 64 -7.05 -11.20 -9.35
N ASP A 65 -7.98 -10.93 -10.28
CA ASP A 65 -8.32 -11.88 -11.34
C ASP A 65 -7.14 -12.09 -12.29
N ASP A 66 -6.43 -11.03 -12.65
CA ASP A 66 -5.24 -11.09 -13.48
C ASP A 66 -4.09 -11.82 -12.78
N LEU A 67 -3.93 -11.61 -11.47
CA LEU A 67 -2.97 -12.31 -10.64
C LEU A 67 -3.28 -13.81 -10.58
N ASN A 68 -4.53 -14.18 -10.29
CA ASN A 68 -4.98 -15.57 -10.24
C ASN A 68 -4.89 -16.28 -11.60
N ASN A 69 -5.13 -15.54 -12.67
CA ASN A 69 -5.00 -16.04 -14.05
C ASN A 69 -3.56 -15.99 -14.58
N LYS A 70 -2.57 -15.64 -13.73
CA LYS A 70 -1.13 -15.66 -14.02
C LYS A 70 -0.74 -14.83 -15.26
N LYS A 71 -1.38 -13.67 -15.42
CA LYS A 71 -1.11 -12.78 -16.56
C LYS A 71 0.16 -11.96 -16.41
N PHE A 72 0.75 -11.89 -15.21
CA PHE A 72 1.95 -11.12 -14.94
C PHE A 72 3.22 -11.97 -15.17
N LYS A 73 4.20 -11.38 -15.83
CA LYS A 73 5.55 -11.95 -15.98
C LYS A 73 6.50 -11.54 -14.88
N LEU A 74 6.25 -10.38 -14.27
CA LEU A 74 7.01 -9.83 -13.17
C LEU A 74 6.04 -9.26 -12.14
N LEU A 75 6.29 -9.60 -10.88
CA LEU A 75 5.60 -9.03 -9.72
C LEU A 75 6.63 -8.34 -8.84
N TYR A 76 6.32 -7.12 -8.44
CA TYR A 76 7.11 -6.37 -7.46
C TYR A 76 6.28 -6.21 -6.19
N LEU A 77 6.67 -6.92 -5.14
CA LEU A 77 6.00 -6.92 -3.84
C LEU A 77 6.69 -5.91 -2.93
N LEU A 78 6.06 -4.78 -2.70
CA LEU A 78 6.56 -3.74 -1.80
C LEU A 78 5.88 -3.87 -0.44
N GLY A 79 6.58 -4.45 0.53
CA GLY A 79 6.07 -4.69 1.89
C GLY A 79 4.80 -5.55 1.94
N SER A 80 4.56 -6.34 0.91
CA SER A 80 3.33 -7.12 0.76
C SER A 80 3.57 -8.57 1.13
N ASP A 81 3.26 -8.92 2.38
CA ASP A 81 3.49 -10.24 2.98
C ASP A 81 2.21 -11.07 3.14
N ASN A 82 1.03 -10.43 3.05
CA ASN A 82 -0.25 -11.08 3.33
C ASN A 82 -0.90 -11.75 2.11
N LEU A 83 -0.23 -11.77 0.96
CA LEU A 83 -0.75 -12.38 -0.25
C LEU A 83 -0.56 -13.89 -0.19
N ASP A 84 -1.66 -14.65 -0.30
CA ASP A 84 -1.60 -16.10 -0.54
C ASP A 84 -1.31 -16.38 -2.01
N LEU A 85 -0.11 -16.01 -2.43
CA LEU A 85 0.38 -16.17 -3.78
C LEU A 85 1.14 -17.50 -3.91
N LYS A 86 0.72 -18.32 -4.86
CA LYS A 86 1.48 -19.51 -5.29
C LYS A 86 2.30 -19.14 -6.50
N LYS A 87 3.64 -19.11 -6.32
CA LYS A 87 4.59 -18.86 -7.40
C LYS A 87 4.46 -19.93 -8.49
N ASP A 88 4.53 -19.48 -9.74
CA ASP A 88 4.59 -20.35 -10.92
C ASP A 88 5.76 -19.91 -11.84
N ASN A 89 5.47 -19.19 -12.92
CA ASN A 89 6.48 -18.77 -13.90
C ASN A 89 6.83 -17.28 -13.85
N GLU A 90 6.12 -16.52 -12.99
CA GLU A 90 6.40 -15.11 -12.78
C GLU A 90 7.73 -14.90 -12.04
N PHE A 91 8.46 -13.86 -12.45
CA PHE A 91 9.63 -13.40 -11.73
C PHE A 91 9.18 -12.47 -10.60
N ILE A 92 9.54 -12.80 -9.35
CA ILE A 92 9.08 -12.08 -8.16
C ILE A 92 10.24 -11.32 -7.53
N VAL A 93 10.06 -10.02 -7.39
CA VAL A 93 10.94 -9.15 -6.60
C VAL A 93 10.21 -8.78 -5.32
N TYR A 94 10.82 -9.02 -4.18
CA TYR A 94 10.32 -8.61 -2.88
C TYR A 94 11.18 -7.49 -2.31
N GLN A 95 10.55 -6.43 -1.86
CA GLN A 95 11.19 -5.36 -1.10
C GLN A 95 10.44 -5.20 0.21
N GLY A 96 11.12 -5.45 1.33
CA GLY A 96 10.49 -5.40 2.64
C GLY A 96 11.50 -5.50 3.77
N SER A 97 11.02 -5.24 4.99
CA SER A 97 11.83 -5.21 6.21
C SER A 97 11.81 -6.53 7.00
N HIS A 98 10.94 -7.47 6.63
CA HIS A 98 10.77 -8.77 7.30
C HIS A 98 10.86 -9.90 6.29
N GLY A 99 11.31 -11.05 6.76
CA GLY A 99 11.49 -12.25 5.93
C GLY A 99 10.25 -13.15 5.89
N ASP A 100 9.08 -12.56 5.64
CA ASP A 100 7.81 -13.26 5.64
C ASP A 100 7.52 -13.94 4.29
N ARG A 101 6.25 -14.25 3.99
CA ARG A 101 5.85 -15.03 2.83
C ARG A 101 6.27 -14.42 1.48
N GLY A 102 6.27 -13.10 1.37
CA GLY A 102 6.76 -12.42 0.17
C GLY A 102 8.23 -12.75 -0.12
N ALA A 103 9.06 -12.82 0.92
CA ALA A 103 10.47 -13.17 0.80
C ALA A 103 10.68 -14.65 0.45
N GLU A 104 9.82 -15.56 0.96
CA GLU A 104 9.93 -17.02 0.68
C GLU A 104 9.77 -17.35 -0.81
N ILE A 105 8.91 -16.62 -1.51
CA ILE A 105 8.59 -16.88 -2.92
C ILE A 105 9.39 -16.01 -3.90
N ALA A 106 10.15 -15.04 -3.40
CA ALA A 106 10.88 -14.08 -4.23
C ALA A 106 12.10 -14.72 -4.94
N ASP A 107 12.38 -14.26 -6.16
CA ASP A 107 13.63 -14.52 -6.88
C ASP A 107 14.72 -13.54 -6.45
N ILE A 108 14.34 -12.30 -6.13
CA ILE A 108 15.24 -11.26 -5.62
C ILE A 108 14.59 -10.60 -4.42
N ILE A 109 15.39 -10.37 -3.38
CA ILE A 109 15.00 -9.64 -2.19
C ILE A 109 15.83 -8.36 -2.07
N PHE A 110 15.15 -7.23 -1.94
CA PHE A 110 15.76 -5.96 -1.54
C PHE A 110 15.42 -5.69 -0.07
N PRO A 111 16.40 -5.77 0.85
CA PRO A 111 16.15 -5.49 2.25
C PRO A 111 15.85 -4.00 2.43
N SER A 112 14.68 -3.71 2.97
CA SER A 112 14.24 -2.35 3.24
C SER A 112 14.24 -2.02 4.74
N ALA A 113 14.35 -0.73 5.04
CA ALA A 113 14.25 -0.23 6.40
C ALA A 113 12.83 -0.41 6.93
N THR A 114 12.68 -0.73 8.22
CA THR A 114 11.37 -0.69 8.87
C THR A 114 10.93 0.76 9.13
N TYR A 115 9.64 0.95 9.45
CA TYR A 115 9.08 2.30 9.67
C TYR A 115 9.79 3.10 10.77
N THR A 116 10.42 2.45 11.75
CA THR A 116 11.23 3.11 12.79
C THR A 116 12.62 3.52 12.35
N GLU A 117 13.07 3.07 11.19
CA GLU A 117 14.41 3.28 10.65
C GLU A 117 14.42 4.22 9.43
N GLN A 118 13.27 4.73 9.03
CA GLN A 118 13.11 5.66 7.91
C GLN A 118 12.23 6.85 8.28
N ASN A 119 12.45 7.97 7.60
CA ASN A 119 11.52 9.09 7.66
C ASN A 119 10.36 8.84 6.71
N GLY A 120 9.17 9.32 7.06
CA GLY A 120 7.99 9.17 6.22
C GLY A 120 6.93 10.23 6.50
N LEU A 121 6.01 10.38 5.58
CA LEU A 121 4.81 11.19 5.75
C LEU A 121 3.62 10.25 5.84
N TYR A 122 2.77 10.48 6.81
CA TYR A 122 1.53 9.74 7.02
C TYR A 122 0.36 10.69 7.04
N GLU A 123 -0.73 10.29 6.41
CA GLU A 123 -1.96 11.04 6.41
C GLU A 123 -3.01 10.31 7.25
N ASN A 124 -3.64 11.03 8.18
CA ASN A 124 -4.70 10.47 9.00
C ASN A 124 -6.07 10.59 8.31
N LEU A 125 -7.13 10.05 8.94
CA LEU A 125 -8.50 10.09 8.40
C LEU A 125 -9.08 11.52 8.23
N GLU A 126 -8.48 12.50 8.86
CA GLU A 126 -8.89 13.92 8.75
C GLU A 126 -8.15 14.65 7.60
N GLY A 127 -7.32 13.97 6.82
CA GLY A 127 -6.49 14.57 5.78
C GLY A 127 -5.27 15.32 6.33
N ARG A 128 -4.90 15.08 7.60
CA ARG A 128 -3.75 15.74 8.21
C ARG A 128 -2.48 14.94 7.92
N ILE A 129 -1.56 15.56 7.19
CA ILE A 129 -0.23 15.01 6.94
C ILE A 129 0.67 15.23 8.14
N GLN A 130 1.33 14.19 8.60
CA GLN A 130 2.23 14.18 9.74
C GLN A 130 3.57 13.56 9.37
N GLU A 131 4.66 14.22 9.78
CA GLU A 131 6.01 13.70 9.60
C GLU A 131 6.32 12.66 10.70
N CYS A 132 6.74 11.48 10.28
CA CYS A 132 7.31 10.44 11.14
C CYS A 132 8.82 10.45 10.97
N LYS A 133 9.53 10.79 12.04
CA LYS A 133 11.00 10.78 12.06
C LYS A 133 11.50 9.41 12.50
N LYS A 134 12.56 8.94 11.85
CA LYS A 134 13.20 7.69 12.25
C LYS A 134 13.75 7.77 13.68
N ALA A 135 13.56 6.68 14.42
CA ALA A 135 14.07 6.51 15.78
C ALA A 135 15.39 5.72 15.81
N SER A 136 15.72 5.02 14.73
CA SER A 136 16.91 4.18 14.61
C SER A 136 17.48 4.25 13.18
N TYR A 137 18.51 3.49 12.92
CA TYR A 137 19.15 3.38 11.61
C TYR A 137 18.93 2.00 11.03
N PRO A 138 18.79 1.88 9.68
CA PRO A 138 18.68 0.59 9.01
C PRO A 138 19.85 -0.35 9.39
N ILE A 139 19.54 -1.63 9.55
CA ILE A 139 20.51 -2.66 9.96
C ILE A 139 21.10 -3.33 8.72
N GLY A 140 22.42 -3.58 8.73
CA GLY A 140 23.11 -4.29 7.66
C GLY A 140 23.02 -3.55 6.32
N ASP A 141 22.59 -4.26 5.29
CA ASP A 141 22.46 -3.72 3.93
C ASP A 141 21.08 -3.11 3.64
N SER A 142 20.20 -3.04 4.64
CA SER A 142 18.85 -2.47 4.45
C SER A 142 18.91 -0.97 4.18
N LEU A 143 17.99 -0.51 3.32
CA LEU A 143 17.91 0.87 2.87
C LEU A 143 16.47 1.37 2.97
N GLU A 144 16.33 2.68 3.11
CA GLU A 144 15.03 3.34 2.96
C GLU A 144 14.46 3.05 1.56
N ASP A 145 13.18 2.78 1.45
CA ASP A 145 12.51 2.31 0.21
C ASP A 145 12.83 3.18 -1.01
N TRP A 146 12.73 4.49 -0.86
CA TRP A 146 13.00 5.42 -1.95
C TRP A 146 14.47 5.35 -2.45
N LYS A 147 15.43 5.01 -1.59
CA LYS A 147 16.83 4.83 -1.98
C LYS A 147 17.02 3.59 -2.84
N ILE A 148 16.27 2.52 -2.55
CA ILE A 148 16.28 1.31 -3.37
C ILE A 148 15.75 1.63 -4.76
N PHE A 149 14.59 2.28 -4.86
CA PHE A 149 14.03 2.70 -6.14
C PHE A 149 14.95 3.62 -6.93
N ASN A 150 15.59 4.60 -6.30
CA ASN A 150 16.55 5.46 -6.98
C ASN A 150 17.76 4.68 -7.52
N ARG A 151 18.26 3.69 -6.79
CA ARG A 151 19.34 2.83 -7.29
C ARG A 151 18.91 2.01 -8.50
N ILE A 152 17.68 1.46 -8.49
CA ILE A 152 17.11 0.74 -9.62
C ILE A 152 16.99 1.68 -10.83
N LEU A 153 16.40 2.86 -10.65
CA LEU A 153 16.23 3.85 -11.72
C LEU A 153 17.56 4.26 -12.35
N LYS A 154 18.59 4.53 -11.53
CA LYS A 154 19.94 4.84 -12.03
C LYS A 154 20.53 3.69 -12.85
N LYS A 155 20.33 2.44 -12.43
CA LYS A 155 20.80 1.26 -13.19
C LYS A 155 20.06 1.09 -14.52
N LEU A 156 18.81 1.52 -14.59
CA LEU A 156 17.99 1.52 -15.82
C LEU A 156 18.29 2.75 -16.72
N GLY A 157 19.23 3.64 -16.35
CA GLY A 157 19.62 4.79 -17.16
C GLY A 157 18.75 6.04 -16.97
N PHE A 158 17.89 6.06 -15.95
CA PHE A 158 17.11 7.25 -15.62
C PHE A 158 17.94 8.23 -14.79
N SER A 159 17.69 9.54 -15.00
CA SER A 159 18.32 10.58 -14.18
C SER A 159 17.86 10.53 -12.73
N ASP A 160 18.75 10.92 -11.83
CA ASP A 160 18.43 11.01 -10.40
C ASP A 160 17.35 12.08 -10.15
N ARG A 161 16.21 11.67 -9.61
CA ARG A 161 15.12 12.57 -9.22
C ARG A 161 15.12 12.92 -7.73
N SER A 162 16.06 12.38 -6.96
CA SER A 162 16.15 12.61 -5.51
C SER A 162 16.53 14.04 -5.12
N SER A 163 17.13 14.81 -6.03
CA SER A 163 17.50 16.22 -5.77
C SER A 163 16.30 17.16 -5.59
N ASN A 164 15.09 16.73 -5.92
CA ASN A 164 13.87 17.52 -5.79
C ASN A 164 12.98 17.09 -4.61
N ILE A 165 13.41 16.10 -3.83
CA ILE A 165 12.72 15.66 -2.61
C ILE A 165 13.53 16.21 -1.43
N CYS A 166 13.45 17.53 -1.24
CA CYS A 166 13.79 18.14 0.06
C CYS A 166 12.59 17.94 0.98
N LEU A 167 12.69 17.01 1.90
CA LEU A 167 11.87 16.93 3.11
C LEU A 167 12.59 17.65 4.24
#